data_474bab8414e635b86078ed87499205b4
#
_entry.id   474bab8414e635b86078ed87499205b4
#
_cell.length_a   1.000
_cell.length_b   1.000
_cell.length_c   1.000
_cell.angle_alpha   90.00
_cell.angle_beta   90.00
_cell.angle_gamma   90.00
#
_symmetry.space_group_name_H-M   'P 1'
#
loop_
_entity.id
_entity.type
_entity.pdbx_description
1 polymer ?
#
loop_
_entity_poly.entity_id
_entity_poly.type
_entity_poly.pdbx_seq_one_letter_code
_entity_poly.pdbx_strand_id
1 'polypeptide(L)'
;MALVATAIGIYDQSATTTITLSRSDVFDGATPKAAIVTAVSGNPHAYNTSSDRLAYGYGAVVSRNGGRAMGCGIVANDGVNSGASREVTSDSNPITIPNTGGTNIEALMSGQLVADGITFTKTGSWRSTSNTVAIHVVLLGGDDFDAWIPSSLITSQSVQKSIPFLPNAATYFGTGSNTGGVAFKDDSGLC
;
A
#
# COMPACT_ATOMS: atom_id res chain seq x y z
N MET A 1 20.59 13.75 -9.40
CA MET A 1 19.64 13.26 -10.43
C MET A 1 18.55 12.44 -9.73
N ALA A 2 17.29 12.62 -10.10
CA ALA A 2 16.22 11.77 -9.57
C ALA A 2 16.30 10.37 -10.18
N LEU A 3 16.08 9.35 -9.36
CA LEU A 3 16.05 7.94 -9.76
C LEU A 3 14.62 7.42 -9.62
N VAL A 4 14.12 6.75 -10.65
CA VAL A 4 12.79 6.15 -10.66
C VAL A 4 12.89 4.73 -11.22
N ALA A 5 12.36 3.76 -10.51
CA ALA A 5 12.31 2.38 -10.95
C ALA A 5 11.01 1.68 -10.52
N THR A 6 10.61 0.67 -11.26
CA THR A 6 9.47 -0.17 -10.93
C THR A 6 9.93 -1.60 -10.68
N ALA A 7 9.29 -2.28 -9.73
CA ALA A 7 9.47 -3.70 -9.50
C ALA A 7 8.11 -4.35 -9.19
N ILE A 8 7.98 -5.61 -9.59
CA ILE A 8 6.77 -6.41 -9.36
C ILE A 8 7.18 -7.74 -8.75
N GLY A 9 6.43 -8.22 -7.78
CA GLY A 9 6.62 -9.52 -7.18
C GLY A 9 5.33 -10.14 -6.66
N ILE A 10 5.35 -11.43 -6.45
CA ILE A 10 4.26 -12.16 -5.83
C ILE A 10 4.76 -12.68 -4.49
N TYR A 11 4.13 -12.23 -3.42
CA TYR A 11 4.34 -12.75 -2.09
C TYR A 11 3.43 -13.96 -1.87
N ASP A 12 4.03 -15.07 -1.44
CA ASP A 12 3.31 -16.27 -1.04
C ASP A 12 3.46 -16.49 0.47
N GLN A 13 2.35 -16.36 1.17
CA GLN A 13 2.31 -16.49 2.62
C GLN A 13 2.73 -17.88 3.11
N SER A 14 2.51 -18.92 2.32
CA SER A 14 2.85 -20.31 2.69
C SER A 14 4.36 -20.58 2.60
N ALA A 15 5.07 -19.83 1.77
CA ALA A 15 6.48 -20.06 1.47
C ALA A 15 7.42 -19.18 2.30
N THR A 16 7.01 -17.97 2.67
CA THR A 16 7.91 -16.99 3.31
C THR A 16 7.15 -15.99 4.20
N THR A 17 7.89 -15.32 5.08
CA THR A 17 7.37 -14.19 5.87
C THR A 17 7.74 -12.83 5.28
N THR A 18 8.67 -12.81 4.33
CA THR A 18 9.19 -11.57 3.72
C THR A 18 9.32 -11.70 2.22
N ILE A 19 9.24 -10.57 1.52
CA ILE A 19 9.62 -10.43 0.12
C ILE A 19 10.41 -9.14 -0.06
N THR A 20 11.51 -9.20 -0.82
CA THR A 20 12.28 -8.02 -1.22
C THR A 20 12.13 -7.79 -2.71
N LEU A 21 11.77 -6.57 -3.08
CA LEU A 21 11.70 -6.10 -4.46
C LEU A 21 12.80 -5.07 -4.68
N SER A 22 13.72 -5.36 -5.59
CA SER A 22 14.92 -4.54 -5.81
C SER A 22 15.15 -4.21 -7.28
N ARG A 23 15.88 -3.11 -7.52
CA ARG A 23 16.30 -2.59 -8.81
C ARG A 23 17.72 -2.04 -8.71
N SER A 24 18.69 -2.96 -8.53
CA SER A 24 20.13 -2.64 -8.46
C SER A 24 20.67 -2.01 -9.74
N ASP A 25 20.05 -2.30 -10.88
CA ASP A 25 20.35 -1.67 -12.17
C ASP A 25 20.07 -0.15 -12.21
N VAL A 26 19.29 0.37 -11.26
CA VAL A 26 18.94 1.79 -11.16
C VAL A 26 19.54 2.44 -9.94
N PHE A 27 19.53 1.76 -8.79
CA PHE A 27 19.92 2.35 -7.50
C PHE A 27 21.40 2.10 -7.14
N ASP A 28 22.05 1.07 -7.70
CA ASP A 28 23.49 0.75 -7.54
C ASP A 28 23.96 0.79 -6.07
N GLY A 29 23.24 0.07 -5.22
CA GLY A 29 23.49 0.01 -3.78
C GLY A 29 22.85 1.15 -2.96
N ALA A 30 22.32 2.19 -3.59
CA ALA A 30 21.65 3.27 -2.88
C ALA A 30 20.27 2.84 -2.36
N THR A 31 19.89 3.34 -1.20
CA THR A 31 18.55 3.14 -0.66
C THR A 31 17.57 4.15 -1.28
N PRO A 32 16.43 3.70 -1.84
CA PRO A 32 15.37 4.60 -2.28
C PRO A 32 14.91 5.51 -1.14
N LYS A 33 14.48 6.71 -1.46
CA LYS A 33 13.94 7.67 -0.49
C LYS A 33 12.43 7.48 -0.25
N ALA A 34 11.75 6.90 -1.23
CA ALA A 34 10.34 6.55 -1.11
C ALA A 34 9.96 5.35 -1.99
N ALA A 35 8.84 4.73 -1.65
CA ALA A 35 8.15 3.76 -2.49
C ALA A 35 6.65 4.05 -2.50
N ILE A 36 6.05 4.00 -3.69
CA ILE A 36 4.61 3.92 -3.89
C ILE A 36 4.28 2.46 -4.12
N VAL A 37 3.29 1.96 -3.41
CA VAL A 37 2.97 0.53 -3.36
C VAL A 37 1.53 0.32 -3.80
N THR A 38 1.32 -0.61 -4.70
CA THR A 38 0.00 -1.16 -5.01
C THR A 38 0.02 -2.66 -4.79
N ALA A 39 -1.07 -3.20 -4.27
CA ALA A 39 -1.16 -4.61 -3.95
C ALA A 39 -2.54 -5.17 -4.28
N VAL A 40 -2.58 -6.38 -4.80
CA VAL A 40 -3.81 -7.14 -5.04
C VAL A 40 -3.69 -8.47 -4.34
N SER A 41 -4.67 -8.79 -3.51
CA SER A 41 -4.73 -10.08 -2.82
C SER A 41 -5.73 -11.02 -3.48
N GLY A 42 -5.37 -12.28 -3.59
CA GLY A 42 -6.21 -13.33 -4.12
C GLY A 42 -5.64 -14.72 -3.83
N ASN A 43 -6.42 -15.75 -4.08
CA ASN A 43 -5.97 -17.14 -3.92
C ASN A 43 -6.43 -17.98 -5.11
N PRO A 44 -5.51 -18.62 -5.82
CA PRO A 44 -4.18 -18.15 -6.22
C PRO A 44 -4.28 -17.09 -7.31
N HIS A 45 -3.26 -16.25 -7.45
CA HIS A 45 -3.13 -15.40 -8.63
C HIS A 45 -2.79 -16.24 -9.85
N ALA A 46 -3.78 -16.90 -10.43
CA ALA A 46 -3.62 -17.51 -11.72
C ALA A 46 -3.90 -16.48 -12.81
N TYR A 47 -3.04 -16.45 -13.80
CA TYR A 47 -3.21 -15.58 -14.97
C TYR A 47 -4.53 -15.91 -15.67
N ASN A 48 -5.33 -14.89 -15.98
CA ASN A 48 -6.65 -15.02 -16.61
C ASN A 48 -7.73 -15.74 -15.77
N THR A 49 -7.64 -15.77 -14.46
CA THR A 49 -8.79 -16.17 -13.65
C THR A 49 -9.63 -14.96 -13.28
N SER A 50 -10.94 -15.07 -13.46
CA SER A 50 -11.89 -14.11 -12.92
C SER A 50 -12.07 -14.37 -11.42
N SER A 51 -12.23 -13.30 -10.65
CA SER A 51 -12.57 -13.36 -9.24
C SER A 51 -13.80 -12.49 -9.02
N ASP A 52 -14.77 -13.03 -8.31
CA ASP A 52 -15.98 -12.27 -7.92
C ASP A 52 -15.70 -11.26 -6.81
N ARG A 53 -14.40 -11.06 -6.51
CA ARG A 53 -13.96 -10.24 -5.42
C ARG A 53 -12.77 -9.39 -5.80
N LEU A 54 -12.90 -8.08 -5.59
CA LEU A 54 -11.80 -7.15 -5.65
C LEU A 54 -11.21 -6.96 -4.25
N ALA A 55 -9.93 -7.29 -4.07
CA ALA A 55 -9.18 -7.03 -2.85
C ALA A 55 -7.90 -6.29 -3.24
N TYR A 56 -7.89 -5.00 -3.01
CA TYR A 56 -6.88 -4.08 -3.50
C TYR A 56 -6.39 -3.16 -2.39
N GLY A 57 -5.12 -2.86 -2.40
CA GLY A 57 -4.50 -1.91 -1.49
C GLY A 57 -3.47 -1.05 -2.18
N TYR A 58 -3.26 0.14 -1.66
CA TYR A 58 -2.15 0.98 -2.03
C TYR A 58 -1.58 1.70 -0.81
N GLY A 59 -0.33 2.12 -0.92
CA GLY A 59 0.34 2.79 0.17
C GLY A 59 1.64 3.46 -0.26
N ALA A 60 2.32 4.00 0.71
CA ALA A 60 3.62 4.62 0.53
C ALA A 60 4.54 4.32 1.72
N VAL A 61 5.83 4.31 1.42
CA VAL A 61 6.91 4.23 2.41
C VAL A 61 7.89 5.35 2.10
N VAL A 62 8.37 6.05 3.13
CA VAL A 62 9.41 7.08 3.00
C VAL A 62 10.52 6.84 4.01
N SER A 63 11.75 7.18 3.65
CA SER A 63 12.92 7.03 4.54
C SER A 63 13.04 8.18 5.55
N ARG A 64 12.46 9.33 5.25
CA ARG A 64 12.59 10.54 6.07
C ARG A 64 11.97 10.38 7.45
N ASN A 65 12.56 11.03 8.46
CA ASN A 65 12.12 11.02 9.86
C ASN A 65 12.07 9.61 10.49
N GLY A 66 13.06 8.79 10.20
CA GLY A 66 13.17 7.44 10.77
C GLY A 66 12.36 6.38 10.07
N GLY A 67 11.86 6.69 8.87
CA GLY A 67 11.03 5.80 8.09
C GLY A 67 9.55 5.85 8.50
N ARG A 68 8.69 6.15 7.57
CA ARG A 68 7.24 6.11 7.76
C ARG A 68 6.58 5.37 6.64
N ALA A 69 5.49 4.70 6.98
CA ALA A 69 4.65 4.04 6.01
C ALA A 69 3.19 4.36 6.28
N MET A 70 2.38 4.35 5.24
CA MET A 70 0.94 4.39 5.35
C MET A 70 0.33 3.56 4.22
N GLY A 71 -0.86 3.08 4.46
CA GLY A 71 -1.60 2.32 3.46
C GLY A 71 -3.09 2.37 3.68
N CYS A 72 -3.80 2.06 2.63
CA CYS A 72 -5.23 1.84 2.66
C CYS A 72 -5.58 0.68 1.73
N GLY A 73 -6.66 0.05 2.01
CA GLY A 73 -7.15 -1.05 1.19
C GLY A 73 -8.65 -1.10 1.14
N ILE A 74 -9.12 -1.61 0.04
CA ILE A 74 -10.53 -1.79 -0.25
C ILE A 74 -10.75 -3.25 -0.61
N VAL A 75 -11.83 -3.81 -0.12
CA VAL A 75 -12.37 -5.06 -0.61
C VAL A 75 -13.82 -4.86 -1.01
N ALA A 76 -14.16 -5.31 -2.18
CA ALA A 76 -15.53 -5.38 -2.65
C ALA A 76 -15.82 -6.82 -3.08
N ASN A 77 -17.00 -7.31 -2.73
CA ASN A 77 -17.49 -8.61 -3.14
C ASN A 77 -18.67 -8.38 -4.09
N ASP A 78 -18.55 -8.89 -5.32
CA ASP A 78 -19.66 -8.89 -6.26
C ASP A 78 -20.62 -9.99 -5.85
N GLY A 79 -21.62 -9.63 -5.09
CA GLY A 79 -22.54 -10.54 -5.18
C GLY A 79 -23.31 -11.23 -4.30
N VAL A 80 -23.84 -11.94 -4.11
CA VAL A 80 -24.86 -12.88 -3.60
C VAL A 80 -25.45 -12.51 -2.24
N ASN A 81 -24.82 -11.65 -1.49
CA ASN A 81 -25.37 -11.12 -0.25
C ASN A 81 -24.90 -9.69 -0.02
N SER A 82 -25.82 -8.77 -0.10
CA SER A 82 -25.76 -7.38 0.34
C SER A 82 -24.32 -6.85 0.55
N GLY A 83 -23.77 -6.32 -0.51
CA GLY A 83 -22.54 -5.60 -0.66
C GLY A 83 -21.66 -5.40 0.57
N ALA A 84 -20.82 -6.36 0.88
CA ALA A 84 -19.79 -6.17 1.87
C ALA A 84 -18.57 -5.54 1.19
N SER A 85 -18.61 -4.25 0.94
CA SER A 85 -17.40 -3.49 0.69
C SER A 85 -16.84 -2.99 2.00
N ARG A 86 -15.51 -3.00 2.13
CA ARG A 86 -14.80 -2.49 3.31
C ARG A 86 -13.56 -1.74 2.90
N GLU A 87 -13.29 -0.71 3.67
CA GLU A 87 -12.06 0.06 3.59
C GLU A 87 -11.31 -0.05 4.92
N VAL A 88 -10.00 -0.02 4.86
CA VAL A 88 -9.14 0.06 6.02
C VAL A 88 -7.95 0.97 5.72
N THR A 89 -7.52 1.73 6.69
CA THR A 89 -6.31 2.55 6.63
C THR A 89 -5.33 2.14 7.71
N SER A 90 -4.05 2.31 7.42
CA SER A 90 -2.97 2.08 8.36
C SER A 90 -1.95 3.22 8.27
N ASP A 91 -1.42 3.62 9.41
CA ASP A 91 -0.35 4.60 9.54
C ASP A 91 1.05 3.99 9.65
N SER A 92 1.14 2.68 9.48
CA SER A 92 2.38 1.91 9.65
C SER A 92 2.59 0.80 8.62
N ASN A 93 1.53 0.37 7.91
CA ASN A 93 1.61 -0.73 6.96
C ASN A 93 1.22 -0.25 5.56
N PRO A 94 2.15 -0.24 4.60
CA PRO A 94 1.87 0.20 3.23
C PRO A 94 0.98 -0.78 2.45
N ILE A 95 0.91 -2.03 2.88
CA ILE A 95 -0.04 -3.01 2.35
C ILE A 95 -1.03 -3.34 3.46
N THR A 96 -2.29 -2.94 3.26
CA THR A 96 -3.36 -3.15 4.22
C THR A 96 -4.64 -3.41 3.44
N ILE A 97 -5.02 -4.69 3.32
CA ILE A 97 -6.19 -5.12 2.55
C ILE A 97 -7.18 -5.78 3.52
N PRO A 98 -8.38 -5.24 3.67
CA PRO A 98 -9.39 -5.80 4.56
C PRO A 98 -10.00 -7.06 3.96
N ASN A 99 -10.71 -7.80 4.80
CA ASN A 99 -11.52 -8.94 4.39
C ASN A 99 -13.01 -8.58 4.37
N THR A 100 -13.77 -9.17 3.46
CA THR A 100 -15.22 -8.99 3.36
C THR A 100 -16.02 -9.57 4.53
N GLY A 101 -15.50 -10.59 5.19
CA GLY A 101 -16.26 -11.42 6.15
C GLY A 101 -16.09 -11.08 7.62
N GLY A 102 -15.66 -9.87 8.03
CA GLY A 102 -15.59 -9.58 9.44
C GLY A 102 -14.35 -8.81 9.90
N THR A 103 -13.81 -9.15 11.05
CA THR A 103 -12.68 -8.50 11.71
C THR A 103 -11.31 -8.91 11.16
N ASN A 104 -11.26 -9.89 10.26
CA ASN A 104 -10.01 -10.40 9.74
C ASN A 104 -9.46 -9.53 8.62
N ILE A 105 -8.15 -9.54 8.48
CA ILE A 105 -7.40 -8.87 7.43
C ILE A 105 -7.03 -9.88 6.35
N GLU A 106 -7.11 -9.49 5.10
CA GLU A 106 -6.70 -10.31 3.96
C GLU A 106 -5.21 -10.27 3.75
N ALA A 107 -4.62 -9.07 3.80
CA ALA A 107 -3.19 -8.86 3.75
C ALA A 107 -2.79 -7.65 4.57
N LEU A 108 -1.75 -7.79 5.37
CA LEU A 108 -1.14 -6.73 6.16
C LEU A 108 0.38 -6.92 6.15
N MET A 109 1.09 -5.95 5.58
CA MET A 109 2.55 -6.01 5.53
C MET A 109 3.16 -4.66 5.89
N SER A 110 4.16 -4.70 6.74
CA SER A 110 5.07 -3.56 6.94
C SER A 110 6.02 -3.44 5.75
N GLY A 111 6.56 -2.26 5.51
CA GLY A 111 7.52 -2.00 4.45
C GLY A 111 8.73 -1.27 4.99
N GLN A 112 9.92 -1.68 4.57
CA GLN A 112 11.19 -1.05 4.89
C GLN A 112 12.00 -0.83 3.63
N LEU A 113 12.41 0.41 3.39
CA LEU A 113 13.35 0.73 2.31
C LEU A 113 14.73 0.18 2.68
N VAL A 114 15.34 -0.51 1.73
CA VAL A 114 16.65 -1.16 1.86
C VAL A 114 17.52 -0.77 0.66
N ALA A 115 18.79 -1.17 0.65
CA ALA A 115 19.63 -0.97 -0.52
C ALA A 115 18.95 -1.54 -1.77
N ASP A 116 18.93 -0.75 -2.83
CA ASP A 116 18.32 -1.06 -4.12
C ASP A 116 16.81 -1.24 -4.15
N GLY A 117 16.09 -1.17 -3.00
CA GLY A 117 14.69 -1.54 -3.04
C GLY A 117 13.89 -1.39 -1.75
N ILE A 118 12.93 -2.30 -1.59
CA ILE A 118 12.05 -2.36 -0.44
C ILE A 118 11.81 -3.81 -0.02
N THR A 119 11.81 -4.06 1.28
CA THR A 119 11.41 -5.34 1.87
C THR A 119 10.04 -5.18 2.52
N PHE A 120 9.13 -6.08 2.19
CA PHE A 120 7.85 -6.23 2.87
C PHE A 120 7.89 -7.42 3.80
N THR A 121 7.36 -7.24 5.00
CA THR A 121 7.25 -8.28 6.02
C THR A 121 5.79 -8.44 6.42
N LYS A 122 5.31 -9.69 6.37
CA LYS A 122 3.97 -10.03 6.84
C LYS A 122 3.82 -9.62 8.32
N THR A 123 2.72 -8.97 8.63
CA THR A 123 2.34 -8.59 9.99
C THR A 123 0.95 -9.13 10.32
N GLY A 124 0.71 -9.42 11.60
CA GLY A 124 -0.58 -9.88 12.08
C GLY A 124 -1.02 -11.24 11.54
N SER A 125 -2.27 -11.57 11.85
CA SER A 125 -2.91 -12.80 11.38
C SER A 125 -3.78 -12.50 10.17
N TRP A 126 -3.57 -13.23 9.08
CA TRP A 126 -4.36 -13.12 7.88
C TRP A 126 -5.47 -14.19 7.90
N ARG A 127 -6.55 -13.94 7.17
CA ARG A 127 -7.70 -14.84 7.11
C ARG A 127 -7.33 -16.24 6.62
N SER A 128 -6.48 -16.34 5.60
CA SER A 128 -6.04 -17.59 5.02
C SER A 128 -4.56 -17.80 5.29
N THR A 129 -4.15 -19.05 5.38
CA THR A 129 -2.74 -19.44 5.50
C THR A 129 -2.05 -19.60 4.15
N SER A 130 -2.79 -19.49 3.05
CA SER A 130 -2.29 -19.69 1.68
C SER A 130 -2.59 -18.50 0.76
N ASN A 131 -2.72 -17.28 1.31
CA ASN A 131 -2.93 -16.10 0.48
C ASN A 131 -1.67 -15.72 -0.26
N THR A 132 -1.85 -15.33 -1.52
CA THR A 132 -0.84 -14.67 -2.33
C THR A 132 -1.19 -13.20 -2.49
N VAL A 133 -0.16 -12.36 -2.60
CA VAL A 133 -0.31 -10.92 -2.84
C VAL A 133 0.59 -10.54 -4.00
N ALA A 134 0.00 -10.06 -5.07
CA ALA A 134 0.76 -9.43 -6.14
C ALA A 134 1.07 -7.99 -5.71
N ILE A 135 2.35 -7.64 -5.71
CA ILE A 135 2.84 -6.35 -5.24
C ILE A 135 3.54 -5.66 -6.41
N HIS A 136 3.15 -4.44 -6.69
CA HIS A 136 3.84 -3.55 -7.61
C HIS A 136 4.34 -2.35 -6.83
N VAL A 137 5.59 -1.96 -7.04
CA VAL A 137 6.20 -0.80 -6.41
C VAL A 137 6.78 0.14 -7.44
N VAL A 138 6.69 1.44 -7.16
CA VAL A 138 7.47 2.48 -7.81
C VAL A 138 8.46 2.99 -6.77
N LEU A 139 9.74 2.74 -6.98
CA LEU A 139 10.84 3.18 -6.14
C LEU A 139 11.31 4.56 -6.61
N LEU A 140 11.47 5.48 -5.68
CA LEU A 140 11.84 6.87 -5.94
C LEU A 140 13.05 7.25 -5.10
N GLY A 141 14.03 7.92 -5.69
CA GLY A 141 15.23 8.32 -4.96
C GLY A 141 16.13 9.26 -5.74
N GLY A 142 17.41 9.26 -5.38
CA GLY A 142 18.41 10.18 -5.93
C GLY A 142 18.48 11.50 -5.18
N ASP A 143 19.46 12.34 -5.53
CA ASP A 143 19.77 13.57 -4.77
C ASP A 143 18.69 14.65 -4.94
N ASP A 144 18.06 14.70 -6.10
CA ASP A 144 17.03 15.70 -6.43
C ASP A 144 15.60 15.25 -6.05
N PHE A 145 15.49 14.19 -5.27
CA PHE A 145 14.18 13.67 -4.82
C PHE A 145 14.07 13.72 -3.31
N ASP A 146 12.94 14.15 -2.80
CA ASP A 146 12.57 14.02 -1.39
C ASP A 146 11.10 13.61 -1.26
N ALA A 147 10.75 12.96 -0.16
CA ALA A 147 9.41 12.50 0.11
C ALA A 147 9.10 12.58 1.60
N TRP A 148 7.83 12.80 1.91
CA TRP A 148 7.38 12.96 3.27
C TRP A 148 5.97 12.41 3.46
N ILE A 149 5.74 11.76 4.60
CA ILE A 149 4.42 11.35 5.07
C ILE A 149 4.11 12.14 6.34
N PRO A 150 2.95 12.84 6.41
CA PRO A 150 2.58 13.60 7.61
C PRO A 150 2.45 12.71 8.84
N SER A 151 2.72 13.27 10.02
CA SER A 151 2.67 12.54 11.29
C SER A 151 1.25 12.31 11.81
N SER A 152 0.24 12.89 11.19
CA SER A 152 -1.15 12.77 11.63
C SER A 152 -2.09 12.64 10.44
N LEU A 153 -3.16 11.90 10.63
CA LEU A 153 -4.27 11.83 9.69
C LEU A 153 -4.84 13.23 9.43
N ILE A 154 -5.34 13.41 8.21
CA ILE A 154 -6.09 14.60 7.82
C ILE A 154 -7.51 14.43 8.32
N THR A 155 -7.92 15.24 9.29
CA THR A 155 -9.22 15.12 9.94
C THR A 155 -10.17 16.28 9.62
N SER A 156 -9.78 17.19 8.73
CA SER A 156 -10.58 18.37 8.38
C SER A 156 -10.74 18.54 6.87
N GLN A 157 -11.80 19.22 6.46
CA GLN A 157 -12.12 19.46 5.05
C GLN A 157 -11.07 20.32 4.30
N SER A 158 -10.30 21.11 5.02
CA SER A 158 -9.17 21.80 4.45
C SER A 158 -7.95 21.60 5.33
N VAL A 159 -6.88 21.12 4.72
CA VAL A 159 -5.65 20.84 5.44
C VAL A 159 -4.50 21.58 4.79
N GLN A 160 -3.92 22.45 5.56
CA GLN A 160 -2.62 23.01 5.25
C GLN A 160 -1.57 22.25 6.06
N LYS A 161 -0.73 21.49 5.38
CA LYS A 161 0.40 20.78 6.00
C LYS A 161 1.69 21.48 5.57
N SER A 162 2.48 21.88 6.56
CA SER A 162 3.85 22.31 6.29
C SER A 162 4.67 21.10 5.85
N ILE A 163 5.30 21.23 4.71
CA ILE A 163 6.30 20.28 4.23
C ILE A 163 7.68 20.89 4.44
N PRO A 164 8.69 20.09 4.78
CA PRO A 164 10.01 20.59 5.16
C PRO A 164 10.91 20.96 3.97
N PHE A 165 10.36 21.04 2.77
CA PHE A 165 11.05 21.41 1.54
C PHE A 165 10.08 22.12 0.59
N LEU A 166 10.61 22.82 -0.41
CA LEU A 166 9.80 23.43 -1.47
C LEU A 166 9.66 22.42 -2.62
N PRO A 167 8.48 21.84 -2.85
CA PRO A 167 8.31 20.88 -3.94
C PRO A 167 8.11 21.60 -5.28
N ASN A 168 8.72 21.06 -6.32
CA ASN A 168 8.40 21.45 -7.70
C ASN A 168 7.12 20.80 -8.20
N ALA A 169 6.75 19.64 -7.62
CA ALA A 169 5.51 18.94 -7.88
C ALA A 169 5.08 18.18 -6.61
N ALA A 170 3.80 17.98 -6.44
CA ALA A 170 3.25 17.17 -5.36
C ALA A 170 2.25 16.16 -5.92
N THR A 171 2.33 14.94 -5.43
CA THR A 171 1.37 13.88 -5.70
C THR A 171 0.72 13.45 -4.40
N TYR A 172 -0.58 13.37 -4.38
CA TYR A 172 -1.36 12.97 -3.21
C TYR A 172 -2.01 11.62 -3.47
N PHE A 173 -1.99 10.79 -2.44
CA PHE A 173 -2.72 9.53 -2.42
C PHE A 173 -3.62 9.52 -1.19
N GLY A 174 -4.85 9.17 -1.36
CA GLY A 174 -5.80 9.10 -0.26
C GLY A 174 -7.00 8.24 -0.60
N THR A 175 -7.72 7.79 0.41
CA THR A 175 -9.05 7.28 0.30
C THR A 175 -10.00 8.27 0.95
N GLY A 176 -11.11 8.57 0.28
CA GLY A 176 -12.21 9.31 0.86
C GLY A 176 -13.27 8.36 1.39
N SER A 177 -13.63 8.48 2.65
CA SER A 177 -14.87 7.92 3.15
C SER A 177 -15.84 9.04 3.49
N ASN A 178 -17.11 8.87 3.18
CA ASN A 178 -18.13 9.80 3.59
C ASN A 178 -18.33 9.67 5.11
N THR A 179 -18.09 10.75 5.84
CA THR A 179 -18.01 10.82 7.29
C THR A 179 -19.37 10.71 7.97
N GLY A 180 -20.05 9.65 7.76
CA GLY A 180 -21.31 9.37 8.44
C GLY A 180 -21.31 8.08 9.23
N GLY A 181 -20.14 7.61 9.62
CA GLY A 181 -20.02 6.33 10.33
C GLY A 181 -20.25 5.13 9.41
N VAL A 182 -19.20 4.40 9.16
CA VAL A 182 -19.15 2.96 8.80
C VAL A 182 -20.10 2.46 7.69
N ALA A 183 -20.71 3.29 6.92
CA ALA A 183 -21.46 2.86 5.75
C ALA A 183 -20.67 3.20 4.51
N PHE A 184 -20.09 2.17 3.87
CA PHE A 184 -19.56 2.32 2.53
C PHE A 184 -20.71 2.76 1.63
N LYS A 185 -20.52 3.90 1.00
CA LYS A 185 -21.32 4.27 -0.15
C LYS A 185 -20.51 3.95 -1.39
N ASP A 186 -21.22 3.71 -2.47
CA ASP A 186 -20.67 3.41 -3.81
C ASP A 186 -19.75 4.53 -4.37
N ASP A 187 -19.52 5.58 -3.60
CA ASP A 187 -18.74 6.77 -3.94
C ASP A 187 -17.38 6.84 -3.23
N SER A 188 -16.94 5.79 -2.54
CA SER A 188 -15.56 5.70 -2.08
C SER A 188 -14.64 5.50 -3.28
N GLY A 189 -13.89 6.51 -3.62
CA GLY A 189 -12.95 6.52 -4.74
C GLY A 189 -11.52 6.71 -4.28
N LEU A 190 -10.60 6.21 -5.10
CA LEU A 190 -9.19 6.59 -5.06
C LEU A 190 -9.07 8.01 -5.65
N CYS A 191 -8.59 8.94 -4.85
CA CYS A 191 -8.21 10.28 -5.32
C CYS A 191 -6.72 10.38 -5.57
#